data_9a3c08787bd1553f2d72508bbbc05187
#
_entry.id   9a3c08787bd1553f2d72508bbbc05187
#
_cell.length_a   1.000
_cell.length_b   1.000
_cell.length_c   1.000
_cell.angle_alpha   90.00
_cell.angle_beta   90.00
_cell.angle_gamma   90.00
#
_symmetry.space_group_name_H-M   'P 1'
#
loop_
_entity.id
_entity.type
_entity.pdbx_description
1 polymer ?
#
loop_
_entity_poly.entity_id
_entity_poly.type
_entity_poly.pdbx_seq_one_letter_code
_entity_poly.pdbx_strand_id
1 'polypeptide(L)'
;VHKAAAALTAQGYALEAVSRRGYRLLGGDPFCAEAVGPYPAPVQVYDTLESSNRTAKLLALDGAPHGTLVLTAHQSAGRGRLGRVFESPSGKGVYLSVLLRPAVPAASAQTATIGAAVAVCRAVQELCGLELGIKWVNDLYYQGKKVCGILTEAGTDLESGRLEWLVVGIGLNLTATAADWPPELAEKAGSLYPGGPAPVSRAALAGAIARQLLALCPAFDCLDEYRA
;
A
#
# COMPACT_ATOMS: atom_id res chain seq x y z
N VAL A 1 -31.43 -10.75 -1.19
CA VAL A 1 -31.06 -9.33 -1.15
C VAL A 1 -30.54 -8.92 0.23
N HIS A 2 -31.31 -9.11 1.35
CA HIS A 2 -30.86 -8.72 2.71
C HIS A 2 -29.53 -9.38 3.12
N LYS A 3 -29.34 -10.69 2.85
CA LYS A 3 -28.09 -11.39 3.17
C LYS A 3 -26.89 -10.81 2.41
N ALA A 4 -27.07 -10.44 1.14
CA ALA A 4 -26.03 -9.81 0.34
C ALA A 4 -25.70 -8.38 0.85
N ALA A 5 -26.72 -7.59 1.23
CA ALA A 5 -26.50 -6.27 1.81
C ALA A 5 -25.74 -6.36 3.13
N ALA A 6 -26.08 -7.30 4.00
CA ALA A 6 -25.35 -7.54 5.26
C ALA A 6 -23.90 -7.94 5.01
N ALA A 7 -23.63 -8.78 4.01
CA ALA A 7 -22.26 -9.17 3.64
C ALA A 7 -21.44 -7.95 3.13
N LEU A 8 -22.03 -7.11 2.28
CA LEU A 8 -21.38 -5.88 1.82
C LEU A 8 -21.11 -4.90 2.97
N THR A 9 -22.07 -4.75 3.90
CA THR A 9 -21.85 -3.89 5.08
C THR A 9 -20.71 -4.42 5.94
N ALA A 10 -20.62 -5.75 6.13
CA ALA A 10 -19.52 -6.38 6.85
C ALA A 10 -18.14 -6.17 6.15
N GLN A 11 -18.13 -5.98 4.84
CA GLN A 11 -16.94 -5.63 4.06
C GLN A 11 -16.59 -4.14 4.10
N GLY A 12 -17.38 -3.30 4.79
CA GLY A 12 -17.12 -1.86 4.93
C GLY A 12 -17.87 -0.96 3.97
N TYR A 13 -18.80 -1.49 3.15
CA TYR A 13 -19.68 -0.65 2.34
C TYR A 13 -20.76 0.00 3.19
N ALA A 14 -20.95 1.31 3.03
CA ALA A 14 -22.06 2.03 3.66
C ALA A 14 -23.31 1.92 2.78
N LEU A 15 -24.31 1.20 3.27
CA LEU A 15 -25.56 0.95 2.57
C LEU A 15 -26.75 1.53 3.35
N GLU A 16 -27.65 2.20 2.66
CA GLU A 16 -28.93 2.67 3.17
C GLU A 16 -30.08 1.82 2.59
N ALA A 17 -30.94 1.28 3.45
CA ALA A 17 -32.17 0.61 3.01
C ALA A 17 -33.20 1.67 2.58
N VAL A 18 -33.67 1.62 1.33
CA VAL A 18 -34.68 2.52 0.79
C VAL A 18 -35.98 1.76 0.62
N SER A 19 -37.03 2.18 1.36
CA SER A 19 -38.34 1.51 1.35
C SER A 19 -38.85 1.30 -0.08
N ARG A 20 -39.24 0.06 -0.38
CA ARG A 20 -39.78 -0.39 -1.69
C ARG A 20 -38.84 -0.21 -2.90
N ARG A 21 -37.58 0.27 -2.69
CA ARG A 21 -36.59 0.51 -3.76
C ARG A 21 -35.31 -0.30 -3.60
N GLY A 22 -35.11 -0.97 -2.45
CA GLY A 22 -33.92 -1.80 -2.19
C GLY A 22 -32.88 -1.07 -1.36
N TYR A 23 -31.64 -1.02 -1.83
CA TYR A 23 -30.51 -0.41 -1.12
C TYR A 23 -29.84 0.66 -1.97
N ARG A 24 -29.38 1.73 -1.31
CA ARG A 24 -28.54 2.78 -1.90
C ARG A 24 -27.14 2.65 -1.33
N LEU A 25 -26.13 2.67 -2.19
CA LEU A 25 -24.72 2.79 -1.78
C LEU A 25 -24.45 4.24 -1.40
N LEU A 26 -24.00 4.47 -0.17
CA LEU A 26 -23.62 5.79 0.34
C LEU A 26 -22.10 6.02 0.29
N GLY A 27 -21.31 4.96 0.02
CA GLY A 27 -19.85 4.99 0.07
C GLY A 27 -19.31 3.95 1.05
N GLY A 28 -18.36 4.34 1.89
CA GLY A 28 -17.70 3.48 2.87
C GLY A 28 -16.21 3.30 2.58
N ASP A 29 -15.57 2.47 3.40
CA ASP A 29 -14.16 2.07 3.22
C ASP A 29 -14.09 0.54 3.11
N PRO A 30 -14.57 -0.05 2.00
CA PRO A 30 -14.52 -1.49 1.82
C PRO A 30 -13.08 -1.97 1.80
N PHE A 31 -12.81 -3.04 2.58
CA PHE A 31 -11.47 -3.58 2.74
C PHE A 31 -11.47 -5.08 2.41
N CYS A 32 -11.56 -5.38 1.11
CA CYS A 32 -11.59 -6.73 0.55
C CYS A 32 -10.89 -6.76 -0.82
N ALA A 33 -10.65 -7.93 -1.37
CA ALA A 33 -9.93 -8.09 -2.63
C ALA A 33 -10.67 -7.42 -3.81
N GLU A 34 -11.98 -7.50 -3.83
CA GLU A 34 -12.82 -6.90 -4.87
C GLU A 34 -12.75 -5.37 -4.86
N ALA A 35 -12.56 -4.76 -3.68
CA ALA A 35 -12.47 -3.31 -3.52
C ALA A 35 -11.14 -2.73 -4.03
N VAL A 36 -10.13 -3.56 -4.28
CA VAL A 36 -8.87 -3.18 -4.94
C VAL A 36 -9.12 -2.72 -6.39
N GLY A 37 -10.23 -3.16 -6.98
CA GLY A 37 -10.57 -2.93 -8.39
C GLY A 37 -9.87 -3.92 -9.32
N PRO A 38 -9.91 -3.70 -10.64
CA PRO A 38 -9.25 -4.58 -11.60
C PRO A 38 -7.75 -4.68 -11.30
N TYR A 39 -7.27 -5.90 -11.06
CA TYR A 39 -5.89 -6.16 -10.72
C TYR A 39 -5.41 -7.47 -11.40
N PRO A 40 -4.21 -7.50 -12.03
CA PRO A 40 -3.80 -8.59 -12.92
C PRO A 40 -3.24 -9.83 -12.21
N ALA A 41 -3.15 -9.83 -10.89
CA ALA A 41 -2.51 -10.88 -10.10
C ALA A 41 -3.32 -11.19 -8.82
N PRO A 42 -2.98 -12.26 -8.06
CA PRO A 42 -3.66 -12.57 -6.81
C PRO A 42 -3.60 -11.41 -5.79
N VAL A 43 -4.72 -11.18 -5.10
CA VAL A 43 -4.85 -10.22 -4.00
C VAL A 43 -5.19 -10.98 -2.73
N GLN A 44 -4.41 -10.77 -1.69
CA GLN A 44 -4.62 -11.33 -0.36
C GLN A 44 -4.85 -10.19 0.63
N VAL A 45 -6.00 -10.20 1.30
CA VAL A 45 -6.42 -9.16 2.26
C VAL A 45 -6.52 -9.76 3.64
N TYR A 46 -5.97 -9.07 4.63
CA TYR A 46 -5.92 -9.49 6.02
C TYR A 46 -6.34 -8.35 6.96
N ASP A 47 -7.01 -8.69 8.04
CA ASP A 47 -7.31 -7.72 9.10
C ASP A 47 -6.04 -7.33 9.85
N THR A 48 -5.22 -8.33 10.22
CA THR A 48 -3.96 -8.11 10.95
C THR A 48 -2.89 -9.08 10.45
N LEU A 49 -1.68 -8.55 10.25
CA LEU A 49 -0.46 -9.30 10.01
C LEU A 49 0.65 -8.83 10.96
N GLU A 50 1.67 -9.64 11.17
CA GLU A 50 2.90 -9.17 11.78
C GLU A 50 3.55 -8.10 10.89
N SER A 51 3.71 -8.41 9.60
CA SER A 51 4.23 -7.51 8.57
C SER A 51 3.79 -7.99 7.18
N SER A 52 3.25 -7.09 6.36
CA SER A 52 2.88 -7.40 4.97
C SER A 52 4.10 -7.88 4.15
N ASN A 53 5.28 -7.28 4.37
CA ASN A 53 6.52 -7.71 3.72
C ASN A 53 6.92 -9.14 4.13
N ARG A 54 6.77 -9.49 5.42
CA ARG A 54 7.07 -10.86 5.86
C ARG A 54 6.16 -11.87 5.18
N THR A 55 4.87 -11.59 5.13
CA THR A 55 3.90 -12.45 4.44
C THR A 55 4.22 -12.56 2.96
N ALA A 56 4.49 -11.44 2.28
CA ALA A 56 4.84 -11.45 0.87
C ALA A 56 6.13 -12.22 0.57
N LYS A 57 7.14 -12.19 1.48
CA LYS A 57 8.35 -13.01 1.36
C LYS A 57 8.07 -14.50 1.48
N LEU A 58 7.22 -14.91 2.42
CA LEU A 58 6.83 -16.32 2.54
C LEU A 58 6.11 -16.80 1.29
N LEU A 59 5.18 -15.99 0.77
CA LEU A 59 4.52 -16.26 -0.51
C LEU A 59 5.49 -16.34 -1.68
N ALA A 60 6.54 -15.50 -1.69
CA ALA A 60 7.58 -15.57 -2.72
C ALA A 60 8.33 -16.91 -2.70
N LEU A 61 8.69 -17.40 -1.50
CA LEU A 61 9.33 -18.71 -1.30
C LEU A 61 8.42 -19.88 -1.67
N ASP A 62 7.09 -19.72 -1.46
CA ASP A 62 6.09 -20.71 -1.85
C ASP A 62 5.70 -20.62 -3.36
N GLY A 63 6.42 -19.82 -4.14
CA GLY A 63 6.21 -19.74 -5.60
C GLY A 63 5.07 -18.84 -6.05
N ALA A 64 4.54 -17.96 -5.22
CA ALA A 64 3.50 -17.02 -5.62
C ALA A 64 3.92 -16.21 -6.87
N PRO A 65 2.99 -15.89 -7.79
CA PRO A 65 3.32 -15.25 -9.05
C PRO A 65 3.72 -13.78 -8.89
N HIS A 66 4.37 -13.26 -9.95
CA HIS A 66 4.64 -11.82 -10.12
C HIS A 66 3.36 -11.00 -9.96
N GLY A 67 3.44 -9.88 -9.26
CA GLY A 67 2.32 -8.98 -9.03
C GLY A 67 1.47 -9.33 -7.82
N THR A 68 1.69 -10.47 -7.13
CA THR A 68 0.89 -10.81 -5.94
C THR A 68 0.88 -9.65 -4.94
N LEU A 69 -0.33 -9.21 -4.57
CA LEU A 69 -0.58 -8.11 -3.65
C LEU A 69 -1.00 -8.63 -2.28
N VAL A 70 -0.29 -8.24 -1.24
CA VAL A 70 -0.66 -8.45 0.17
C VAL A 70 -1.11 -7.12 0.75
N LEU A 71 -2.32 -7.06 1.29
CA LEU A 71 -2.92 -5.87 1.89
C LEU A 71 -3.38 -6.20 3.31
N THR A 72 -3.10 -5.33 4.29
CA THR A 72 -3.55 -5.52 5.67
C THR A 72 -4.08 -4.23 6.29
N ALA A 73 -5.08 -4.36 7.16
CA ALA A 73 -5.65 -3.22 7.89
C ALA A 73 -4.77 -2.78 9.08
N HIS A 74 -3.93 -3.69 9.59
CA HIS A 74 -3.04 -3.44 10.74
C HIS A 74 -1.78 -4.30 10.64
N GLN A 75 -0.65 -3.76 11.12
CA GLN A 75 0.59 -4.51 11.32
C GLN A 75 1.01 -4.46 12.80
N SER A 76 1.15 -5.62 13.44
CA SER A 76 1.59 -5.71 14.85
C SER A 76 3.11 -5.50 15.04
N ALA A 77 3.89 -5.68 13.96
CA ALA A 77 5.34 -5.45 13.95
C ALA A 77 5.77 -4.94 12.56
N GLY A 78 5.18 -3.81 12.15
CA GLY A 78 5.51 -3.14 10.89
C GLY A 78 6.99 -2.77 10.84
N ARG A 79 7.64 -2.94 9.67
CA ARG A 79 9.08 -2.77 9.50
C ARG A 79 9.42 -1.60 8.61
N GLY A 80 10.38 -0.83 9.04
CA GLY A 80 11.09 0.17 8.25
C GLY A 80 12.54 -0.23 8.00
N ARG A 81 13.28 0.61 7.31
CA ARG A 81 14.71 0.41 7.04
C ARG A 81 15.54 0.42 8.33
N LEU A 82 16.66 -0.30 8.31
CA LEU A 82 17.62 -0.35 9.41
C LEU A 82 17.01 -0.80 10.75
N GLY A 83 16.04 -1.72 10.71
CA GLY A 83 15.39 -2.25 11.89
C GLY A 83 14.40 -1.32 12.60
N ARG A 84 14.09 -0.17 12.01
CA ARG A 84 13.09 0.75 12.57
C ARG A 84 11.69 0.15 12.49
N VAL A 85 10.85 0.50 13.45
CA VAL A 85 9.43 0.17 13.43
C VAL A 85 8.68 1.13 12.50
N PHE A 86 7.71 0.61 11.75
CA PHE A 86 6.71 1.39 11.04
C PHE A 86 5.37 1.20 11.74
N GLU A 87 4.92 2.21 12.47
CA GLU A 87 3.65 2.20 13.16
C GLU A 87 2.49 2.13 12.16
N SER A 88 1.59 1.19 12.36
CA SER A 88 0.51 0.85 11.42
C SER A 88 -0.83 0.78 12.14
N PRO A 89 -1.37 1.91 12.66
CA PRO A 89 -2.63 1.90 13.42
C PRO A 89 -3.78 1.35 12.57
N SER A 90 -4.62 0.52 13.22
CA SER A 90 -5.67 -0.24 12.55
C SER A 90 -6.67 0.66 11.85
N GLY A 91 -6.91 0.39 10.55
CA GLY A 91 -7.90 1.11 9.76
C GLY A 91 -7.52 2.56 9.40
N LYS A 92 -6.29 3.00 9.70
CA LYS A 92 -5.88 4.40 9.54
C LYS A 92 -4.95 4.64 8.35
N GLY A 93 -4.51 3.59 7.68
CA GLY A 93 -3.56 3.69 6.57
C GLY A 93 -3.74 2.60 5.53
N VAL A 94 -2.95 2.69 4.50
CA VAL A 94 -2.79 1.69 3.44
C VAL A 94 -1.46 0.99 3.69
N TYR A 95 -1.51 -0.28 4.09
CA TYR A 95 -0.34 -1.11 4.37
C TYR A 95 -0.32 -2.27 3.40
N LEU A 96 0.56 -2.22 2.43
CA LEU A 96 0.61 -3.19 1.35
C LEU A 96 2.03 -3.66 1.05
N SER A 97 2.15 -4.82 0.44
CA SER A 97 3.37 -5.31 -0.18
C SER A 97 3.06 -5.94 -1.54
N VAL A 98 3.85 -5.59 -2.54
CA VAL A 98 3.76 -6.17 -3.88
C VAL A 98 4.96 -7.10 -4.09
N LEU A 99 4.70 -8.34 -4.46
CA LEU A 99 5.71 -9.30 -4.87
C LEU A 99 6.00 -9.15 -6.37
N LEU A 100 7.24 -8.84 -6.69
CA LEU A 100 7.73 -8.72 -8.05
C LEU A 100 8.74 -9.85 -8.34
N ARG A 101 8.78 -10.30 -9.61
CA ARG A 101 9.81 -11.22 -10.12
C ARG A 101 10.44 -10.59 -11.35
N PRO A 102 11.22 -9.52 -11.18
CA PRO A 102 11.86 -8.85 -12.30
C PRO A 102 13.10 -9.66 -12.72
N ALA A 103 13.22 -9.94 -14.01
CA ALA A 103 14.39 -10.63 -14.54
C ALA A 103 15.59 -9.68 -14.71
N VAL A 104 15.97 -8.97 -13.64
CA VAL A 104 17.04 -7.95 -13.63
C VAL A 104 18.16 -8.28 -12.64
N PRO A 105 19.36 -7.71 -12.79
CA PRO A 105 20.44 -7.87 -11.82
C PRO A 105 20.07 -7.40 -10.41
N ALA A 106 20.65 -8.00 -9.37
CA ALA A 106 20.39 -7.63 -7.97
C ALA A 106 20.68 -6.14 -7.67
N ALA A 107 21.64 -5.53 -8.36
CA ALA A 107 21.95 -4.11 -8.24
C ALA A 107 20.77 -3.19 -8.58
N SER A 108 19.80 -3.66 -9.38
CA SER A 108 18.62 -2.88 -9.76
C SER A 108 17.53 -2.82 -8.66
N ALA A 109 17.71 -3.49 -7.51
CA ALA A 109 16.73 -3.48 -6.43
C ALA A 109 16.45 -2.06 -5.88
N GLN A 110 17.44 -1.15 -5.93
CA GLN A 110 17.26 0.23 -5.48
C GLN A 110 16.32 1.03 -6.38
N THR A 111 16.33 0.78 -7.69
CA THR A 111 15.44 1.48 -8.64
C THR A 111 13.97 1.15 -8.37
N ALA A 112 13.67 -0.04 -7.84
CA ALA A 112 12.33 -0.40 -7.44
C ALA A 112 11.79 0.46 -6.28
N THR A 113 12.65 0.90 -5.35
CA THR A 113 12.26 1.83 -4.28
C THR A 113 11.89 3.20 -4.88
N ILE A 114 12.63 3.66 -5.86
CA ILE A 114 12.36 4.89 -6.62
C ILE A 114 11.03 4.76 -7.37
N GLY A 115 10.85 3.67 -8.10
CA GLY A 115 9.60 3.37 -8.81
C GLY A 115 8.40 3.30 -7.88
N ALA A 116 8.57 2.74 -6.68
CA ALA A 116 7.51 2.70 -5.67
C ALA A 116 7.13 4.09 -5.17
N ALA A 117 8.10 4.98 -4.95
CA ALA A 117 7.82 6.37 -4.55
C ALA A 117 7.01 7.10 -5.63
N VAL A 118 7.41 7.00 -6.90
CA VAL A 118 6.68 7.57 -8.04
C VAL A 118 5.29 6.94 -8.17
N ALA A 119 5.15 5.60 -8.01
CA ALA A 119 3.86 4.93 -8.07
C ALA A 119 2.88 5.43 -7.01
N VAL A 120 3.35 5.69 -5.77
CA VAL A 120 2.52 6.29 -4.71
C VAL A 120 2.13 7.72 -5.08
N CYS A 121 3.08 8.55 -5.54
CA CYS A 121 2.79 9.93 -5.95
C CYS A 121 1.73 9.98 -7.06
N ARG A 122 1.86 9.18 -8.11
CA ARG A 122 0.89 9.10 -9.21
C ARG A 122 -0.50 8.68 -8.72
N ALA A 123 -0.57 7.62 -7.91
CA ALA A 123 -1.85 7.12 -7.41
C ALA A 123 -2.55 8.11 -6.48
N VAL A 124 -1.79 8.80 -5.62
CA VAL A 124 -2.33 9.84 -4.72
C VAL A 124 -2.78 11.05 -5.52
N GLN A 125 -2.00 11.49 -6.51
CA GLN A 125 -2.40 12.58 -7.40
C GLN A 125 -3.67 12.24 -8.17
N GLU A 126 -3.76 11.03 -8.75
CA GLU A 126 -4.92 10.58 -9.54
C GLU A 126 -6.20 10.50 -8.72
N LEU A 127 -6.16 9.90 -7.51
CA LEU A 127 -7.35 9.58 -6.73
C LEU A 127 -7.68 10.61 -5.66
N CYS A 128 -6.69 11.38 -5.21
CA CYS A 128 -6.82 12.33 -4.11
C CYS A 128 -6.57 13.78 -4.53
N GLY A 129 -5.96 14.03 -5.70
CA GLY A 129 -5.59 15.37 -6.16
C GLY A 129 -4.48 16.01 -5.32
N LEU A 130 -3.69 15.23 -4.57
CA LEU A 130 -2.64 15.72 -3.69
C LEU A 130 -1.25 15.47 -4.29
N GLU A 131 -0.36 16.46 -4.16
CA GLU A 131 1.04 16.35 -4.54
C GLU A 131 1.90 16.00 -3.33
N LEU A 132 2.73 14.95 -3.45
CA LEU A 132 3.64 14.50 -2.41
C LEU A 132 5.08 14.86 -2.77
N GLY A 133 5.84 15.33 -1.79
CA GLY A 133 7.28 15.48 -1.92
C GLY A 133 8.02 14.17 -1.62
N ILE A 134 9.04 13.85 -2.40
CA ILE A 134 9.89 12.68 -2.19
C ILE A 134 11.15 13.09 -1.43
N LYS A 135 11.38 12.45 -0.27
CA LYS A 135 12.65 12.58 0.45
C LYS A 135 13.48 11.33 0.22
N TRP A 136 14.66 11.54 -0.36
CA TRP A 136 15.61 10.48 -0.68
C TRP A 136 15.82 9.52 0.50
N VAL A 137 15.64 8.24 0.34
CA VAL A 137 15.38 7.46 -0.90
C VAL A 137 13.96 6.85 -0.88
N ASN A 138 13.27 6.85 0.26
CA ASN A 138 12.13 5.96 0.53
C ASN A 138 11.01 6.58 1.36
N ASP A 139 11.04 7.87 1.60
CA ASP A 139 10.06 8.57 2.43
C ASP A 139 9.28 9.59 1.60
N LEU A 140 7.95 9.63 1.74
CA LEU A 140 7.13 10.66 1.11
C LEU A 140 6.56 11.59 2.16
N TYR A 141 6.49 12.87 1.79
CA TYR A 141 6.08 13.95 2.64
C TYR A 141 4.87 14.69 2.08
N TYR A 142 3.99 15.09 2.96
CA TYR A 142 2.89 15.99 2.66
C TYR A 142 2.80 17.04 3.76
N GLN A 143 2.72 18.33 3.39
CA GLN A 143 2.69 19.47 4.33
C GLN A 143 3.79 19.39 5.41
N GLY A 144 5.01 19.04 5.01
CA GLY A 144 6.17 18.99 5.90
C GLY A 144 6.25 17.78 6.82
N LYS A 145 5.27 16.86 6.80
CA LYS A 145 5.25 15.64 7.62
C LYS A 145 5.41 14.40 6.76
N LYS A 146 6.06 13.37 7.32
CA LYS A 146 6.19 12.07 6.66
C LYS A 146 4.84 11.35 6.65
N VAL A 147 4.33 11.09 5.45
CA VAL A 147 3.04 10.38 5.25
C VAL A 147 3.23 8.96 4.73
N CYS A 148 4.38 8.64 4.11
CA CYS A 148 4.63 7.31 3.58
C CYS A 148 6.08 6.88 3.82
N GLY A 149 6.26 5.57 4.04
CA GLY A 149 7.55 4.89 4.07
C GLY A 149 7.53 3.67 3.17
N ILE A 150 8.64 3.44 2.47
CA ILE A 150 8.81 2.34 1.52
C ILE A 150 9.96 1.44 2.00
N LEU A 151 9.75 0.13 1.99
CA LEU A 151 10.74 -0.88 2.33
C LEU A 151 10.82 -1.94 1.24
N THR A 152 11.92 -1.96 0.51
CA THR A 152 12.19 -2.98 -0.51
C THR A 152 13.11 -4.05 0.06
N GLU A 153 12.72 -5.31 -0.09
CA GLU A 153 13.51 -6.49 0.30
C GLU A 153 13.58 -7.45 -0.89
N ALA A 154 14.73 -8.12 -1.06
CA ALA A 154 14.99 -8.95 -2.22
C ALA A 154 15.60 -10.29 -1.83
N GLY A 155 15.29 -11.33 -2.61
CA GLY A 155 16.05 -12.58 -2.68
C GLY A 155 16.81 -12.63 -3.99
N THR A 156 18.04 -13.15 -3.93
CA THR A 156 18.93 -13.24 -5.07
C THR A 156 19.29 -14.70 -5.31
N ASP A 157 19.20 -15.13 -6.55
CA ASP A 157 19.78 -16.39 -6.99
C ASP A 157 21.31 -16.24 -6.99
N LEU A 158 21.98 -17.07 -6.18
CA LEU A 158 23.42 -16.99 -5.98
C LEU A 158 24.22 -17.43 -7.21
N GLU A 159 23.66 -18.28 -8.08
CA GLU A 159 24.35 -18.77 -9.26
C GLU A 159 24.31 -17.76 -10.40
N SER A 160 23.15 -17.14 -10.63
CA SER A 160 22.98 -16.16 -11.73
C SER A 160 23.23 -14.72 -11.32
N GLY A 161 23.27 -14.40 -10.01
CA GLY A 161 23.36 -13.02 -9.50
C GLY A 161 22.13 -12.16 -9.80
N ARG A 162 21.02 -12.76 -10.22
CA ARG A 162 19.76 -12.07 -10.57
C ARG A 162 18.80 -12.06 -9.39
N LEU A 163 17.85 -11.13 -9.42
CA LEU A 163 16.74 -11.13 -8.48
C LEU A 163 15.82 -12.32 -8.75
N GLU A 164 15.65 -13.17 -7.75
CA GLU A 164 14.65 -14.24 -7.75
C GLU A 164 13.27 -13.67 -7.44
N TRP A 165 13.23 -12.81 -6.45
CA TRP A 165 12.03 -12.05 -6.05
C TRP A 165 12.41 -10.71 -5.43
N LEU A 166 11.47 -9.80 -5.48
CA LEU A 166 11.53 -8.48 -4.87
C LEU A 166 10.20 -8.18 -4.20
N VAL A 167 10.21 -7.86 -2.93
CA VAL A 167 9.03 -7.44 -2.16
C VAL A 167 9.14 -5.96 -1.90
N VAL A 168 8.17 -5.20 -2.40
CA VAL A 168 8.07 -3.75 -2.20
C VAL A 168 6.96 -3.47 -1.21
N GLY A 169 7.32 -3.15 0.02
CA GLY A 169 6.40 -2.75 1.07
C GLY A 169 6.17 -1.25 1.08
N ILE A 170 4.92 -0.85 1.18
CA ILE A 170 4.48 0.54 1.21
C ILE A 170 3.54 0.74 2.37
N GLY A 171 3.90 1.64 3.27
CA GLY A 171 3.04 2.10 4.36
C GLY A 171 2.67 3.57 4.13
N LEU A 172 1.39 3.84 3.84
CA LEU A 172 0.87 5.20 3.61
C LEU A 172 -0.15 5.53 4.69
N ASN A 173 0.11 6.57 5.47
CA ASN A 173 -0.81 7.08 6.49
C ASN A 173 -1.93 7.85 5.81
N LEU A 174 -3.18 7.40 6.00
CA LEU A 174 -4.33 8.00 5.33
C LEU A 174 -5.13 8.93 6.25
N THR A 175 -5.56 8.42 7.42
CA THR A 175 -6.44 9.17 8.33
C THR A 175 -5.96 9.21 9.78
N ALA A 176 -4.79 8.64 10.10
CA ALA A 176 -4.24 8.65 11.44
C ALA A 176 -3.98 10.08 11.92
N THR A 177 -4.16 10.30 13.21
CA THR A 177 -3.92 11.56 13.91
C THR A 177 -2.72 11.44 14.85
N ALA A 178 -2.27 12.52 15.44
CA ALA A 178 -1.19 12.50 16.41
C ALA A 178 -1.45 11.53 17.59
N ALA A 179 -2.71 11.33 17.97
CA ALA A 179 -3.11 10.41 19.04
C ALA A 179 -2.95 8.92 18.69
N ASP A 180 -2.84 8.60 17.40
CA ASP A 180 -2.69 7.23 16.91
C ASP A 180 -1.22 6.76 16.89
N TRP A 181 -0.26 7.64 17.24
CA TRP A 181 1.18 7.34 17.25
C TRP A 181 1.83 7.58 18.62
N PRO A 182 2.97 6.92 18.89
CA PRO A 182 3.82 7.28 20.03
C PRO A 182 4.22 8.76 19.99
N PRO A 183 4.39 9.41 21.15
CA PRO A 183 4.68 10.87 21.22
C PRO A 183 5.88 11.31 20.37
N GLU A 184 6.94 10.49 20.29
CA GLU A 184 8.14 10.76 19.51
C GLU A 184 7.93 10.79 17.99
N LEU A 185 6.83 10.20 17.51
CA LEU A 185 6.43 10.20 16.10
C LEU A 185 5.37 11.26 15.78
N ALA A 186 4.57 11.68 16.74
CA ALA A 186 3.42 12.58 16.56
C ALA A 186 3.79 13.91 15.88
N GLU A 187 5.01 14.40 16.10
CA GLU A 187 5.50 15.63 15.47
C GLU A 187 6.01 15.41 14.05
N LYS A 188 6.52 14.21 13.73
CA LYS A 188 7.22 13.89 12.47
C LYS A 188 6.32 13.18 11.46
N ALA A 189 5.41 12.33 11.95
CA ALA A 189 4.46 11.61 11.13
C ALA A 189 3.24 12.47 10.81
N GLY A 190 2.69 12.27 9.62
CA GLY A 190 1.46 12.88 9.14
C GLY A 190 0.60 11.88 8.41
N SER A 191 -0.58 12.32 8.01
CA SER A 191 -1.52 11.59 7.18
C SER A 191 -2.06 12.50 6.09
N LEU A 192 -2.61 11.92 5.01
CA LEU A 192 -3.21 12.71 3.92
C LEU A 192 -4.47 13.44 4.40
N TYR A 193 -5.28 12.79 5.24
CA TYR A 193 -6.58 13.30 5.76
C TYR A 193 -6.69 13.06 7.26
N PRO A 194 -5.90 13.76 8.11
CA PRO A 194 -5.85 13.46 9.55
C PRO A 194 -7.23 13.62 10.21
N GLY A 195 -7.75 12.53 10.80
CA GLY A 195 -9.03 12.49 11.53
C GLY A 195 -10.29 12.60 10.67
N GLY A 196 -10.15 12.83 9.37
CA GLY A 196 -11.28 12.99 8.45
C GLY A 196 -11.56 11.75 7.59
N PRO A 197 -12.67 11.74 6.85
CA PRO A 197 -12.89 10.75 5.81
C PRO A 197 -11.94 11.02 4.64
N ALA A 198 -11.37 9.96 4.08
CA ALA A 198 -10.66 10.04 2.81
C ALA A 198 -11.65 9.98 1.64
N PRO A 199 -11.36 10.64 0.50
CA PRO A 199 -12.22 10.59 -0.68
C PRO A 199 -12.20 9.23 -1.39
N VAL A 200 -11.30 8.35 -1.00
CA VAL A 200 -11.04 7.04 -1.61
C VAL A 200 -10.93 5.97 -0.52
N SER A 201 -11.40 4.75 -0.80
CA SER A 201 -11.19 3.62 0.12
C SER A 201 -9.73 3.18 0.13
N ARG A 202 -9.28 2.63 1.27
CA ARG A 202 -7.92 2.11 1.43
C ARG A 202 -7.58 1.03 0.39
N ALA A 203 -8.50 0.12 0.11
CA ALA A 203 -8.28 -0.94 -0.87
C ALA A 203 -8.17 -0.40 -2.30
N ALA A 204 -9.00 0.57 -2.69
CA ALA A 204 -8.93 1.19 -4.01
C ALA A 204 -7.60 1.94 -4.22
N LEU A 205 -7.15 2.68 -3.19
CA LEU A 205 -5.86 3.37 -3.24
C LEU A 205 -4.69 2.37 -3.29
N ALA A 206 -4.76 1.27 -2.52
CA ALA A 206 -3.78 0.19 -2.59
C ALA A 206 -3.68 -0.41 -4.00
N GLY A 207 -4.82 -0.67 -4.62
CA GLY A 207 -4.88 -1.18 -5.99
C GLY A 207 -4.29 -0.23 -7.02
N ALA A 208 -4.57 1.06 -6.89
CA ALA A 208 -3.99 2.08 -7.78
C ALA A 208 -2.47 2.14 -7.63
N ILE A 209 -1.96 2.19 -6.40
CA ILE A 209 -0.50 2.17 -6.12
C ILE A 209 0.15 0.92 -6.72
N ALA A 210 -0.44 -0.26 -6.49
CA ALA A 210 0.11 -1.52 -6.98
C ALA A 210 0.10 -1.60 -8.52
N ARG A 211 -0.95 -1.12 -9.20
CA ARG A 211 -1.00 -1.03 -10.66
C ARG A 211 0.07 -0.09 -11.22
N GLN A 212 0.24 1.10 -10.64
CA GLN A 212 1.30 2.04 -11.03
C GLN A 212 2.68 1.42 -10.88
N LEU A 213 2.93 0.70 -9.77
CA LEU A 213 4.20 0.01 -9.54
C LEU A 213 4.45 -1.10 -10.58
N LEU A 214 3.43 -1.91 -10.91
CA LEU A 214 3.54 -2.94 -11.95
C LEU A 214 3.80 -2.36 -13.33
N ALA A 215 3.19 -1.21 -13.65
CA ALA A 215 3.41 -0.53 -14.92
C ALA A 215 4.85 -0.01 -15.08
N LEU A 216 5.53 0.33 -13.98
CA LEU A 216 6.94 0.76 -13.98
C LEU A 216 7.93 -0.42 -13.99
N CYS A 217 7.50 -1.61 -13.57
CA CYS A 217 8.33 -2.81 -13.53
C CYS A 217 8.46 -3.44 -14.94
N PRO A 218 9.65 -3.94 -15.34
CA PRO A 218 10.89 -4.08 -14.57
C PRO A 218 11.85 -2.89 -14.70
N ALA A 219 11.63 -1.97 -15.64
CA ALA A 219 12.60 -0.93 -15.97
C ALA A 219 12.76 0.13 -14.86
N PHE A 220 11.65 0.48 -14.18
CA PHE A 220 11.58 1.58 -13.21
C PHE A 220 12.21 2.87 -13.74
N ASP A 221 11.97 3.16 -15.02
CA ASP A 221 12.49 4.35 -15.71
C ASP A 221 11.62 5.58 -15.37
N CYS A 222 11.88 6.15 -14.22
CA CYS A 222 11.12 7.29 -13.66
C CYS A 222 12.00 8.24 -12.83
N LEU A 223 13.32 8.27 -13.11
CA LEU A 223 14.26 9.09 -12.34
C LEU A 223 13.96 10.60 -12.44
N ASP A 224 13.48 11.07 -13.57
CA ASP A 224 13.17 12.49 -13.75
C ASP A 224 11.95 12.89 -12.90
N GLU A 225 10.91 12.08 -12.88
CA GLU A 225 9.75 12.30 -12.00
C GLU A 225 10.11 12.19 -10.50
N TYR A 226 11.06 11.31 -10.18
CA TYR A 226 11.53 11.16 -8.81
C TYR A 226 12.29 12.39 -8.31
N ARG A 227 12.92 13.16 -9.21
CA ARG A 227 13.71 14.35 -8.89
C ARG A 227 12.90 15.65 -8.93
N ALA A 228 11.75 15.64 -9.56
CA ALA A 228 10.85 16.79 -9.69
C ALA A 228 10.16 17.11 -8.35
#